data_0a35f45b94e89bce006ddabe5ec228cd
#
_entry.id   0a35f45b94e89bce006ddabe5ec228cd
#
_cell.length_a   1.000
_cell.length_b   1.000
_cell.length_c   1.000
_cell.angle_alpha   90.00
_cell.angle_beta   90.00
_cell.angle_gamma   90.00
#
_symmetry.space_group_name_H-M   'P 1'
#
loop_
_entity.id
_entity.type
_entity.pdbx_description
1 polymer ?
#
loop_
_entity_poly.entity_id
_entity_poly.type
_entity_poly.pdbx_seq_one_letter_code
_entity_poly.pdbx_strand_id
1 'polypeptide(L)'
;MDEKRIPQRSEVPEEYTWDLSDLFENDEAWQAAYEKAARFVELSASYCGKLGESAETLLSYLQMSDEAGLELEALAGYAMRHADEDTSNSHYLNMRGMFMQLYVQIAGANA
;
A
#
# COMPACT_ATOMS: atom_id res chain seq x y z
N MET A 1 -25.30 1.63 30.01
CA MET A 1 -23.96 1.97 30.54
C MET A 1 -23.05 2.33 29.40
N ASP A 2 -22.72 3.60 29.34
CA ASP A 2 -21.95 4.14 28.23
C ASP A 2 -20.48 3.76 28.28
N GLU A 3 -20.04 3.26 29.39
CA GLU A 3 -18.63 2.90 29.61
C GLU A 3 -18.11 1.84 28.64
N LYS A 4 -19.03 1.06 28.05
CA LYS A 4 -18.67 0.00 27.10
C LYS A 4 -18.85 0.42 25.65
N ARG A 5 -19.29 1.65 25.39
CA ARG A 5 -19.43 2.14 24.03
C ARG A 5 -18.05 2.40 23.43
N ILE A 6 -17.82 1.88 22.23
CA ILE A 6 -16.61 2.18 21.49
C ILE A 6 -16.69 3.65 21.03
N PRO A 7 -15.71 4.48 21.36
CA PRO A 7 -15.72 5.89 20.94
C PRO A 7 -15.61 6.01 19.41
N GLN A 8 -16.20 7.07 18.87
CA GLN A 8 -16.00 7.43 17.49
C GLN A 8 -14.56 7.94 17.31
N ARG A 9 -14.04 7.82 16.09
CA ARG A 9 -12.67 8.26 15.79
C ARG A 9 -12.43 9.72 16.22
N SER A 10 -13.39 10.59 15.98
CA SER A 10 -13.30 12.01 16.33
C SER A 10 -13.25 12.26 17.84
N GLU A 11 -13.68 11.32 18.64
CA GLU A 11 -13.69 11.41 20.11
C GLU A 11 -12.37 11.00 20.75
N VAL A 12 -11.49 10.36 19.98
CA VAL A 12 -10.19 9.86 20.50
C VAL A 12 -9.20 11.01 20.55
N PRO A 13 -8.57 11.28 21.72
CA PRO A 13 -7.54 12.32 21.80
C PRO A 13 -6.38 12.05 20.84
N GLU A 14 -5.90 13.11 20.22
CA GLU A 14 -4.81 13.02 19.23
C GLU A 14 -3.57 12.31 19.80
N GLU A 15 -3.28 12.51 21.08
CA GLU A 15 -2.11 11.89 21.74
C GLU A 15 -2.14 10.35 21.75
N TYR A 16 -3.32 9.76 21.53
CA TYR A 16 -3.50 8.30 21.45
C TYR A 16 -3.64 7.81 20.02
N THR A 17 -3.29 8.64 19.05
CA THR A 17 -3.39 8.30 17.64
C THR A 17 -2.00 8.32 16.99
N TRP A 18 -1.87 7.60 15.90
CA TRP A 18 -0.64 7.62 15.11
C TRP A 18 -0.72 8.73 14.06
N ASP A 19 0.41 9.37 13.81
CA ASP A 19 0.52 10.38 12.77
C ASP A 19 0.88 9.69 11.46
N LEU A 20 -0.12 9.41 10.64
CA LEU A 20 0.08 8.73 9.37
C LEU A 20 0.60 9.68 8.28
N SER A 21 0.69 10.97 8.56
CA SER A 21 1.29 11.93 7.62
C SER A 21 2.79 11.69 7.43
N ASP A 22 3.42 10.91 8.30
CA ASP A 22 4.81 10.48 8.12
C ASP A 22 4.97 9.54 6.92
N LEU A 23 3.90 8.82 6.54
CA LEU A 23 3.91 7.93 5.37
C LEU A 23 3.58 8.70 4.09
N PHE A 24 2.47 9.43 4.11
CA PHE A 24 2.05 10.32 3.03
C PHE A 24 1.42 11.56 3.66
N GLU A 25 1.75 12.70 3.11
CA GLU A 25 1.28 13.98 3.65
C GLU A 25 -0.25 14.08 3.67
N ASN A 26 -0.90 13.51 2.66
CA ASN A 26 -2.35 13.52 2.52
C ASN A 26 -2.80 12.40 1.56
N ASP A 27 -4.12 12.28 1.39
CA ASP A 27 -4.70 11.25 0.53
C ASP A 27 -4.31 11.44 -0.94
N GLU A 28 -4.15 12.67 -1.38
CA GLU A 28 -3.74 12.98 -2.76
C GLU A 28 -2.31 12.49 -3.02
N ALA A 29 -1.41 12.63 -2.06
CA ALA A 29 -0.05 12.10 -2.17
C ALA A 29 -0.05 10.57 -2.25
N TRP A 30 -0.93 9.93 -1.46
CA TRP A 30 -1.12 8.48 -1.52
C TRP A 30 -1.62 8.05 -2.91
N GLN A 31 -2.62 8.75 -3.43
CA GLN A 31 -3.19 8.45 -4.75
C GLN A 31 -2.13 8.56 -5.85
N ALA A 32 -1.32 9.61 -5.82
CA ALA A 32 -0.24 9.79 -6.79
C ALA A 32 0.78 8.65 -6.72
N ALA A 33 1.14 8.23 -5.50
CA ALA A 33 2.06 7.12 -5.28
C ALA A 33 1.44 5.79 -5.74
N TYR A 34 0.15 5.60 -5.52
CA TYR A 34 -0.59 4.43 -5.97
C TYR A 34 -0.55 4.32 -7.51
N GLU A 35 -0.85 5.41 -8.20
CA GLU A 35 -0.82 5.44 -9.67
C GLU A 35 0.59 5.16 -10.21
N LYS A 36 1.61 5.69 -9.55
CA LYS A 36 3.00 5.44 -9.91
C LYS A 36 3.39 3.98 -9.67
N ALA A 37 2.93 3.39 -8.57
CA ALA A 37 3.24 2.00 -8.23
C ALA A 37 2.58 0.99 -9.18
N ALA A 38 1.52 1.39 -9.88
CA ALA A 38 0.85 0.53 -10.86
C ALA A 38 1.80 0.08 -11.98
N ARG A 39 2.89 0.81 -12.23
CA ARG A 39 3.91 0.43 -13.21
C ARG A 39 4.57 -0.91 -12.93
N PHE A 40 4.58 -1.34 -11.65
CA PHE A 40 5.24 -2.59 -11.27
C PHE A 40 4.53 -3.83 -11.82
N VAL A 41 3.27 -3.73 -12.20
CA VAL A 41 2.55 -4.85 -12.84
C VAL A 41 3.24 -5.18 -14.18
N GLU A 42 3.43 -4.17 -15.02
CA GLU A 42 4.06 -4.36 -16.33
C GLU A 42 5.55 -4.64 -16.20
N LEU A 43 6.25 -3.96 -15.27
CA LEU A 43 7.66 -4.18 -15.05
C LEU A 43 7.94 -5.62 -14.61
N SER A 44 7.15 -6.14 -13.68
CA SER A 44 7.29 -7.54 -13.23
C SER A 44 7.03 -8.51 -14.38
N ALA A 45 5.97 -8.29 -15.14
CA ALA A 45 5.62 -9.13 -16.27
C ALA A 45 6.73 -9.12 -17.35
N SER A 46 7.43 -8.01 -17.51
CA SER A 46 8.49 -7.87 -18.52
C SER A 46 9.68 -8.80 -18.27
N TYR A 47 9.85 -9.30 -17.05
CA TYR A 47 10.92 -10.24 -16.71
C TYR A 47 10.51 -11.69 -16.90
N CYS A 48 9.27 -11.97 -17.30
CA CYS A 48 8.79 -13.34 -17.49
C CYS A 48 9.69 -14.10 -18.48
N GLY A 49 10.21 -15.25 -18.05
CA GLY A 49 11.07 -16.08 -18.87
C GLY A 49 12.48 -15.55 -19.09
N LYS A 50 12.86 -14.45 -18.44
CA LYS A 50 14.16 -13.79 -18.70
C LYS A 50 15.17 -13.90 -17.57
N LEU A 51 14.75 -14.38 -16.39
CA LEU A 51 15.62 -14.36 -15.20
C LEU A 51 16.88 -15.23 -15.35
N GLY A 52 16.87 -16.19 -16.25
CA GLY A 52 18.02 -17.04 -16.51
C GLY A 52 18.95 -16.52 -17.60
N GLU A 53 18.66 -15.40 -18.24
CA GLU A 53 19.45 -14.87 -19.36
C GLU A 53 20.86 -14.41 -18.93
N SER A 54 20.93 -13.72 -17.79
CA SER A 54 22.20 -13.24 -17.25
C SER A 54 22.06 -12.89 -15.77
N ALA A 55 23.21 -12.81 -15.09
CA ALA A 55 23.23 -12.33 -13.69
C ALA A 55 22.75 -10.89 -13.59
N GLU A 56 23.02 -10.06 -14.60
CA GLU A 56 22.60 -8.66 -14.64
C GLU A 56 21.08 -8.55 -14.70
N THR A 57 20.42 -9.38 -15.51
CA THR A 57 18.97 -9.39 -15.62
C THR A 57 18.33 -9.81 -14.29
N LEU A 58 18.86 -10.84 -13.66
CA LEU A 58 18.37 -11.28 -12.34
C LEU A 58 18.55 -10.20 -11.30
N LEU A 59 19.71 -9.53 -11.28
CA LEU A 59 19.97 -8.44 -10.34
C LEU A 59 18.99 -7.29 -10.56
N SER A 60 18.74 -6.89 -11.80
CA SER A 60 17.78 -5.84 -12.14
C SER A 60 16.39 -6.18 -11.62
N TYR A 61 15.97 -7.43 -11.79
CA TYR A 61 14.66 -7.88 -11.27
C TYR A 61 14.60 -7.78 -9.75
N LEU A 62 15.63 -8.24 -9.05
CA LEU A 62 15.66 -8.22 -7.59
C LEU A 62 15.63 -6.77 -7.06
N GLN A 63 16.37 -5.87 -7.70
CA GLN A 63 16.36 -4.45 -7.33
C GLN A 63 14.98 -3.83 -7.56
N MET A 64 14.36 -4.12 -8.68
CA MET A 64 13.00 -3.66 -8.99
C MET A 64 12.00 -4.21 -7.98
N SER A 65 12.13 -5.48 -7.62
CA SER A 65 11.26 -6.14 -6.65
C SER A 65 11.38 -5.50 -5.25
N ASP A 66 12.60 -5.16 -4.83
CA ASP A 66 12.83 -4.48 -3.57
C ASP A 66 12.22 -3.08 -3.57
N GLU A 67 12.37 -2.34 -4.65
CA GLU A 67 11.76 -1.01 -4.80
C GLU A 67 10.24 -1.11 -4.73
N ALA A 68 9.66 -2.08 -5.45
CA ALA A 68 8.23 -2.32 -5.41
C ALA A 68 7.76 -2.63 -3.99
N GLY A 69 8.51 -3.46 -3.27
CA GLY A 69 8.20 -3.83 -1.89
C GLY A 69 8.13 -2.62 -0.97
N LEU A 70 9.08 -1.70 -1.09
CA LEU A 70 9.11 -0.49 -0.28
C LEU A 70 7.92 0.42 -0.58
N GLU A 71 7.61 0.64 -1.87
CA GLU A 71 6.47 1.48 -2.25
C GLU A 71 5.14 0.85 -1.81
N LEU A 72 4.99 -0.46 -1.99
CA LEU A 72 3.78 -1.17 -1.59
C LEU A 72 3.60 -1.16 -0.07
N GLU A 73 4.67 -1.30 0.69
CA GLU A 73 4.60 -1.26 2.14
C GLU A 73 4.09 0.09 2.65
N ALA A 74 4.57 1.18 2.06
CA ALA A 74 4.10 2.51 2.42
C ALA A 74 2.62 2.70 2.06
N LEU A 75 2.21 2.27 0.88
CA LEU A 75 0.81 2.35 0.44
C LEU A 75 -0.10 1.55 1.37
N ALA A 76 0.30 0.32 1.71
CA ALA A 76 -0.45 -0.55 2.61
C ALA A 76 -0.56 0.08 4.00
N GLY A 77 0.57 0.57 4.53
CA GLY A 77 0.62 1.15 5.86
C GLY A 77 -0.36 2.29 6.03
N TYR A 78 -0.38 3.21 5.08
CA TYR A 78 -1.28 4.36 5.12
C TYR A 78 -2.75 3.94 5.00
N ALA A 79 -3.09 3.19 3.95
CA ALA A 79 -4.48 2.84 3.67
C ALA A 79 -5.07 1.91 4.74
N MET A 80 -4.33 0.90 5.16
CA MET A 80 -4.82 -0.07 6.13
C MET A 80 -4.99 0.54 7.52
N ARG A 81 -4.04 1.37 7.95
CA ARG A 81 -4.13 1.99 9.27
C ARG A 81 -5.26 3.01 9.34
N HIS A 82 -5.47 3.80 8.28
CA HIS A 82 -6.64 4.68 8.22
C HIS A 82 -7.95 3.90 8.25
N ALA A 83 -8.02 2.77 7.54
CA ALA A 83 -9.20 1.91 7.56
C ALA A 83 -9.43 1.31 8.96
N ASP A 84 -8.34 0.91 9.63
CA ASP A 84 -8.42 0.32 10.97
C ASP A 84 -8.80 1.34 12.04
N GLU A 85 -8.41 2.60 11.89
CA GLU A 85 -8.80 3.68 12.82
C GLU A 85 -10.29 3.89 12.87
N ASP A 86 -10.97 3.71 11.75
CA ASP A 86 -12.41 3.92 11.63
C ASP A 86 -12.96 3.00 10.55
N THR A 87 -13.40 1.82 10.98
CA THR A 87 -13.91 0.81 10.08
C THR A 87 -15.24 1.17 9.42
N SER A 88 -15.84 2.30 9.82
CA SER A 88 -17.05 2.82 9.19
C SER A 88 -16.76 3.82 8.05
N ASN A 89 -15.50 4.23 7.88
CA ASN A 89 -15.13 5.20 6.86
C ASN A 89 -14.94 4.52 5.51
N SER A 90 -15.93 4.64 4.63
CA SER A 90 -15.92 4.00 3.33
C SER A 90 -14.80 4.49 2.41
N HIS A 91 -14.35 5.73 2.57
CA HIS A 91 -13.24 6.27 1.78
C HIS A 91 -11.95 5.46 2.01
N TYR A 92 -11.59 5.24 3.27
CA TYR A 92 -10.38 4.47 3.58
C TYR A 92 -10.54 2.97 3.35
N LEU A 93 -11.74 2.44 3.52
CA LEU A 93 -12.02 1.06 3.12
C LEU A 93 -11.82 0.88 1.61
N ASN A 94 -12.23 1.86 0.82
CA ASN A 94 -12.01 1.86 -0.63
C ASN A 94 -10.51 1.91 -0.96
N MET A 95 -9.75 2.76 -0.29
CA MET A 95 -8.30 2.86 -0.51
C MET A 95 -7.61 1.53 -0.20
N ARG A 96 -8.01 0.88 0.89
CA ARG A 96 -7.50 -0.45 1.24
C ARG A 96 -7.82 -1.46 0.14
N GLY A 97 -9.04 -1.43 -0.39
CA GLY A 97 -9.44 -2.30 -1.50
C GLY A 97 -8.62 -2.06 -2.76
N MET A 98 -8.36 -0.79 -3.09
CA MET A 98 -7.51 -0.42 -4.22
C MET A 98 -6.09 -0.98 -4.06
N PHE A 99 -5.52 -0.84 -2.86
CA PHE A 99 -4.20 -1.40 -2.58
C PHE A 99 -4.19 -2.92 -2.73
N MET A 100 -5.17 -3.61 -2.17
CA MET A 100 -5.26 -5.07 -2.25
C MET A 100 -5.35 -5.55 -3.69
N GLN A 101 -6.11 -4.84 -4.53
CA GLN A 101 -6.22 -5.15 -5.96
C GLN A 101 -4.88 -5.01 -6.66
N LEU A 102 -4.17 -3.91 -6.42
CA LEU A 102 -2.84 -3.68 -7.00
C LEU A 102 -1.85 -4.74 -6.54
N TYR A 103 -1.85 -5.08 -5.25
CA TYR A 103 -0.99 -6.10 -4.68
C TYR A 103 -1.19 -7.44 -5.38
N VAL A 104 -2.45 -7.85 -5.57
CA VAL A 104 -2.79 -9.11 -6.25
C VAL A 104 -2.30 -9.10 -7.70
N GLN A 105 -2.45 -7.97 -8.40
CA GLN A 105 -1.99 -7.84 -9.77
C GLN A 105 -0.45 -7.98 -9.88
N ILE A 106 0.27 -7.34 -8.96
CA ILE A 106 1.74 -7.43 -8.94
C ILE A 106 2.19 -8.84 -8.57
N ALA A 107 1.55 -9.44 -7.56
CA ALA A 107 1.86 -10.81 -7.16
C ALA A 107 1.61 -11.80 -8.30
N GLY A 108 0.52 -11.61 -9.04
CA GLY A 108 0.22 -12.41 -10.22
C GLY A 108 1.25 -12.27 -11.32
N ALA A 109 1.74 -11.05 -11.54
CA ALA A 109 2.77 -10.79 -12.56
C ALA A 109 4.13 -11.40 -12.20
N ASN A 110 4.39 -11.61 -10.90
CA ASN A 110 5.62 -12.22 -10.41
C ASN A 110 5.54 -13.76 -10.33
N ALA A 111 4.40 -14.31 -10.54
CA ALA A 111 4.20 -15.76 -10.42
C ALA A 111 4.87 -16.55 -11.55
#